data_b869331017bff857a7ea1b88af1ded3b
#
_entry.id   b869331017bff857a7ea1b88af1ded3b
#
_cell.length_a   1.000
_cell.length_b   1.000
_cell.length_c   1.000
_cell.angle_alpha   90.00
_cell.angle_beta   90.00
_cell.angle_gamma   90.00
#
_symmetry.space_group_name_H-M   'P 1'
#
loop_
_entity.id
_entity.type
_entity.pdbx_description
1 polymer ?
#
loop_
_entity_poly.entity_id
_entity_poly.type
_entity_poly.pdbx_seq_one_letter_code
_entity_poly.pdbx_strand_id
1 'polypeptide(L)'
;MRTRIYLFILLAAFFTAWVSANPARAGSQKDDAKAILKAMSDYVSSQKTIELTFDSAIEVITPQLEKIQFTNSGSMQMSRPDKFHAHRTGGYADVELFFDGKTVSILDKHNNGYAQFDAPGSVDQLVEALRAGHGISMPGADFLLTNSYDVLMFEVMEAKHIGLGVIDGVDCKHLAFRNHDTDWQLWVETGDKPIPRKLVITSKDINSAPQYTVRIKSWKTDLEPASDAFKFTPPAGAEKLDHNALIHLDELPQGASEGGSQ
;
A
#
# COMPACT_ATOMS: atom_id res chain seq x y z
N MET A 1 71.18 20.83 26.75
CA MET A 1 70.25 19.86 26.18
C MET A 1 69.20 20.60 25.36
N ARG A 2 69.28 20.54 24.04
CA ARG A 2 68.36 21.22 23.13
C ARG A 2 67.41 20.16 22.51
N THR A 3 66.16 20.13 22.94
CA THR A 3 65.12 19.23 22.41
C THR A 3 64.54 19.83 21.10
N ARG A 4 64.72 19.14 19.98
CA ARG A 4 64.16 19.50 18.68
C ARG A 4 62.75 18.89 18.58
N ILE A 5 61.71 19.73 18.47
CA ILE A 5 60.34 19.37 18.18
C ILE A 5 60.21 19.30 16.64
N TYR A 6 59.87 18.10 16.10
CA TYR A 6 59.53 17.89 14.71
C TYR A 6 58.04 18.14 14.52
N LEU A 7 57.70 19.18 13.79
CA LEU A 7 56.34 19.51 13.36
C LEU A 7 55.99 18.68 12.13
N PHE A 8 55.10 17.65 12.26
CA PHE A 8 54.56 16.95 11.11
C PHE A 8 53.37 17.73 10.54
N ILE A 9 53.57 18.32 9.35
CA ILE A 9 52.46 18.91 8.57
C ILE A 9 51.79 17.77 7.81
N LEU A 10 50.57 17.40 8.24
CA LEU A 10 49.68 16.49 7.51
C LEU A 10 48.96 17.28 6.41
N LEU A 11 49.35 17.10 5.15
CA LEU A 11 48.69 17.65 3.98
C LEU A 11 47.45 16.80 3.68
N ALA A 12 46.26 17.24 4.11
CA ALA A 12 45.00 16.64 3.73
C ALA A 12 44.63 17.07 2.30
N ALA A 13 44.84 16.18 1.35
CA ALA A 13 44.36 16.37 -0.03
C ALA A 13 42.85 16.14 -0.08
N PHE A 14 42.06 17.20 -0.18
CA PHE A 14 40.65 17.14 -0.50
C PHE A 14 40.46 16.70 -1.95
N PHE A 15 40.16 15.42 -2.17
CA PHE A 15 39.69 14.92 -3.44
C PHE A 15 38.18 15.27 -3.57
N THR A 16 37.86 16.40 -4.20
CA THR A 16 36.50 16.70 -4.64
C THR A 16 36.19 15.85 -5.86
N ALA A 17 35.59 14.67 -5.62
CA ALA A 17 35.02 13.86 -6.68
C ALA A 17 33.75 14.56 -7.19
N TRP A 18 33.83 15.22 -8.31
CA TRP A 18 32.68 15.67 -9.09
C TRP A 18 31.96 14.40 -9.59
N VAL A 19 30.85 14.04 -8.95
CA VAL A 19 29.95 13.03 -9.48
C VAL A 19 29.17 13.68 -10.63
N SER A 20 29.71 13.57 -11.85
CA SER A 20 28.98 13.91 -13.07
C SER A 20 27.83 12.93 -13.19
N ALA A 21 26.59 13.39 -12.99
CA ALA A 21 25.40 12.60 -13.26
C ALA A 21 25.37 12.26 -14.76
N ASN A 22 25.63 10.99 -15.10
CA ASN A 22 25.66 10.53 -16.48
C ASN A 22 24.21 10.39 -16.96
N PRO A 23 23.72 11.18 -17.94
CA PRO A 23 22.32 11.14 -18.39
C PRO A 23 21.89 9.77 -18.93
N ALA A 24 22.84 8.99 -19.47
CA ALA A 24 22.58 7.61 -19.91
C ALA A 24 22.19 6.68 -18.74
N ARG A 25 22.73 6.93 -17.53
CA ARG A 25 22.41 6.14 -16.33
C ARG A 25 21.02 6.47 -15.78
N ALA A 26 20.58 7.73 -15.91
CA ALA A 26 19.23 8.14 -15.51
C ALA A 26 18.13 7.53 -16.40
N GLY A 27 18.36 7.42 -17.72
CA GLY A 27 17.45 6.75 -18.65
C GLY A 27 17.31 5.25 -18.34
N SER A 28 18.41 4.56 -18.10
CA SER A 28 18.43 3.14 -17.71
C SER A 28 17.67 2.88 -16.41
N GLN A 29 17.85 3.71 -15.38
CA GLN A 29 17.16 3.57 -14.09
C GLN A 29 15.64 3.73 -14.19
N LYS A 30 15.16 4.61 -15.07
CA LYS A 30 13.73 4.81 -15.34
C LYS A 30 13.13 3.61 -16.05
N ASP A 31 13.79 3.11 -17.06
CA ASP A 31 13.32 1.95 -17.84
C ASP A 31 13.33 0.68 -16.97
N ASP A 32 14.35 0.51 -16.12
CA ASP A 32 14.44 -0.57 -15.15
C ASP A 32 13.28 -0.52 -14.15
N ALA A 33 12.94 0.65 -13.59
CA ALA A 33 11.84 0.79 -12.63
C ALA A 33 10.50 0.38 -13.24
N LYS A 34 10.22 0.83 -14.46
CA LYS A 34 9.00 0.49 -15.20
C LYS A 34 8.94 -0.99 -15.53
N ALA A 35 10.06 -1.59 -15.95
CA ALA A 35 10.14 -3.01 -16.27
C ALA A 35 9.91 -3.89 -15.02
N ILE A 36 10.47 -3.50 -13.86
CA ILE A 36 10.27 -4.20 -12.60
C ILE A 36 8.81 -4.09 -12.14
N LEU A 37 8.22 -2.89 -12.20
CA LEU A 37 6.81 -2.68 -11.87
C LEU A 37 5.91 -3.51 -12.80
N LYS A 38 6.19 -3.52 -14.10
CA LYS A 38 5.44 -4.32 -15.07
C LYS A 38 5.50 -5.81 -14.75
N ALA A 39 6.69 -6.34 -14.48
CA ALA A 39 6.87 -7.74 -14.14
C ALA A 39 6.10 -8.14 -12.86
N MET A 40 6.10 -7.27 -11.83
CA MET A 40 5.29 -7.45 -10.63
C MET A 40 3.80 -7.45 -10.96
N SER A 41 3.33 -6.47 -11.72
CA SER A 41 1.92 -6.35 -12.11
C SER A 41 1.45 -7.57 -12.92
N ASP A 42 2.26 -8.03 -13.88
CA ASP A 42 1.97 -9.22 -14.69
C ASP A 42 1.92 -10.48 -13.81
N TYR A 43 2.85 -10.62 -12.87
CA TYR A 43 2.85 -11.73 -11.92
C TYR A 43 1.58 -11.73 -11.06
N VAL A 44 1.24 -10.61 -10.41
CA VAL A 44 0.09 -10.51 -9.51
C VAL A 44 -1.23 -10.72 -10.27
N SER A 45 -1.38 -10.12 -11.46
CA SER A 45 -2.59 -10.25 -12.28
C SER A 45 -2.79 -11.67 -12.82
N SER A 46 -1.71 -12.44 -13.02
CA SER A 46 -1.78 -13.84 -13.46
C SER A 46 -2.24 -14.80 -12.36
N GLN A 47 -2.19 -14.41 -11.09
CA GLN A 47 -2.58 -15.29 -9.99
C GLN A 47 -4.10 -15.44 -9.93
N LYS A 48 -4.59 -16.67 -9.96
CA LYS A 48 -6.02 -16.98 -9.82
C LYS A 48 -6.50 -16.77 -8.39
N THR A 49 -5.69 -17.18 -7.42
CA THR A 49 -5.98 -17.03 -5.99
C THR A 49 -4.80 -16.37 -5.28
N ILE A 50 -5.11 -15.46 -4.38
CA ILE A 50 -4.12 -14.78 -3.53
C ILE A 50 -4.65 -14.79 -2.11
N GLU A 51 -3.82 -15.17 -1.15
CA GLU A 51 -4.00 -14.95 0.28
C GLU A 51 -2.79 -14.19 0.81
N LEU A 52 -3.03 -13.12 1.55
CA LEU A 52 -1.96 -12.36 2.17
C LEU A 52 -2.36 -11.84 3.54
N THR A 53 -1.35 -11.56 4.35
CA THR A 53 -1.49 -10.75 5.58
C THR A 53 -0.61 -9.52 5.46
N PHE A 54 -1.03 -8.43 6.10
CA PHE A 54 -0.33 -7.15 6.03
C PHE A 54 -0.42 -6.39 7.34
N ASP A 55 0.52 -5.49 7.53
CA ASP A 55 0.43 -4.39 8.47
C ASP A 55 0.34 -3.09 7.69
N SER A 56 -0.47 -2.15 8.17
CA SER A 56 -0.53 -0.78 7.62
C SER A 56 -0.27 0.26 8.71
N ALA A 57 0.20 1.42 8.28
CA ALA A 57 0.38 2.58 9.13
C ALA A 57 -0.02 3.83 8.35
N ILE A 58 -0.84 4.69 8.97
CA ILE A 58 -1.25 5.98 8.43
C ILE A 58 -0.79 7.09 9.35
N GLU A 59 -0.16 8.12 8.80
CA GLU A 59 0.23 9.32 9.52
C GLU A 59 -0.85 10.40 9.37
N VAL A 60 -1.17 11.05 10.47
CA VAL A 60 -2.10 12.17 10.56
C VAL A 60 -1.38 13.38 11.10
N ILE A 61 -1.66 14.55 10.56
CA ILE A 61 -1.14 15.83 11.05
C ILE A 61 -2.22 16.49 11.86
N THR A 62 -1.96 16.71 13.16
CA THR A 62 -2.90 17.41 14.04
C THR A 62 -2.94 18.91 13.73
N PRO A 63 -3.97 19.64 14.21
CA PRO A 63 -4.00 21.11 14.11
C PRO A 63 -2.78 21.81 14.75
N GLN A 64 -2.10 21.12 15.69
CA GLN A 64 -0.86 21.61 16.32
C GLN A 64 0.40 21.21 15.54
N LEU A 65 0.23 20.64 14.33
CA LEU A 65 1.31 20.14 13.45
C LEU A 65 2.09 18.96 14.04
N GLU A 66 1.51 18.21 14.96
CA GLU A 66 2.08 16.95 15.42
C GLU A 66 1.79 15.85 14.39
N LYS A 67 2.78 15.02 14.12
CA LYS A 67 2.63 13.86 13.26
C LYS A 67 2.37 12.63 14.13
N ILE A 68 1.14 12.11 14.08
CA ILE A 68 0.72 10.92 14.82
C ILE A 68 0.54 9.76 13.84
N GLN A 69 1.01 8.57 14.21
CA GLN A 69 0.87 7.37 13.39
C GLN A 69 -0.12 6.39 14.02
N PHE A 70 -1.09 5.94 13.22
CA PHE A 70 -2.03 4.87 13.56
C PHE A 70 -1.66 3.61 12.81
N THR A 71 -1.82 2.45 13.44
CA THR A 71 -1.41 1.17 12.87
C THR A 71 -2.55 0.17 12.86
N ASN A 72 -2.60 -0.66 11.83
CA ASN A 72 -3.56 -1.75 11.67
C ASN A 72 -2.83 -2.99 11.17
N SER A 73 -3.44 -4.15 11.41
CA SER A 73 -3.08 -5.41 10.78
C SER A 73 -4.27 -5.98 10.05
N GLY A 74 -4.02 -6.75 9.00
CA GLY A 74 -5.10 -7.31 8.23
C GLY A 74 -4.72 -8.56 7.45
N SER A 75 -5.74 -9.15 6.86
CA SER A 75 -5.63 -10.28 5.94
C SER A 75 -6.56 -10.06 4.76
N MET A 76 -6.21 -10.69 3.65
CA MET A 76 -7.04 -10.68 2.45
C MET A 76 -6.92 -12.02 1.75
N GLN A 77 -8.06 -12.48 1.25
CA GLN A 77 -8.16 -13.64 0.36
C GLN A 77 -8.97 -13.26 -0.88
N MET A 78 -8.47 -13.63 -2.04
CA MET A 78 -9.11 -13.37 -3.32
C MET A 78 -9.11 -14.63 -4.18
N SER A 79 -10.20 -14.84 -4.92
CA SER A 79 -10.28 -15.78 -6.04
C SER A 79 -10.90 -15.09 -7.23
N ARG A 80 -10.10 -14.92 -8.27
CA ARG A 80 -10.55 -14.28 -9.52
C ARG A 80 -11.59 -15.15 -10.24
N PRO A 81 -12.56 -14.53 -10.93
CA PRO A 81 -12.61 -13.08 -11.20
C PRO A 81 -13.33 -12.25 -10.12
N ASP A 82 -14.13 -12.86 -9.23
CA ASP A 82 -15.24 -12.19 -8.55
C ASP A 82 -15.42 -12.55 -7.07
N LYS A 83 -14.40 -13.08 -6.41
CA LYS A 83 -14.46 -13.41 -4.98
C LYS A 83 -13.40 -12.66 -4.21
N PHE A 84 -13.81 -12.03 -3.11
CA PHE A 84 -12.92 -11.26 -2.26
C PHE A 84 -13.38 -11.27 -0.81
N HIS A 85 -12.44 -11.43 0.10
CA HIS A 85 -12.64 -11.30 1.54
C HIS A 85 -11.44 -10.57 2.12
N ALA A 86 -11.67 -9.55 2.90
CA ALA A 86 -10.64 -8.82 3.63
C ALA A 86 -11.07 -8.58 5.07
N HIS A 87 -10.12 -8.62 5.98
CA HIS A 87 -10.26 -8.26 7.38
C HIS A 87 -9.17 -7.27 7.76
N ARG A 88 -9.53 -6.21 8.43
CA ARG A 88 -8.61 -5.22 8.99
C ARG A 88 -8.99 -4.91 10.42
N THR A 89 -8.02 -4.99 11.32
CA THR A 89 -8.19 -4.65 12.74
C THR A 89 -7.14 -3.64 13.19
N GLY A 90 -7.56 -2.70 14.00
CA GLY A 90 -6.73 -1.65 14.58
C GLY A 90 -7.32 -1.15 15.89
N GLY A 91 -6.78 -0.04 16.39
CA GLY A 91 -7.25 0.54 17.65
C GLY A 91 -8.66 1.16 17.57
N TYR A 92 -9.15 1.47 16.36
CA TYR A 92 -10.39 2.24 16.15
C TYR A 92 -11.41 1.53 15.27
N ALA A 93 -11.02 0.51 14.53
CA ALA A 93 -11.91 -0.25 13.69
C ALA A 93 -11.51 -1.72 13.64
N ASP A 94 -12.49 -2.62 13.59
CA ASP A 94 -12.36 -4.04 13.31
C ASP A 94 -13.42 -4.36 12.25
N VAL A 95 -12.99 -4.48 10.98
CA VAL A 95 -13.88 -4.48 9.81
C VAL A 95 -13.59 -5.67 8.94
N GLU A 96 -14.64 -6.39 8.54
CA GLU A 96 -14.57 -7.40 7.49
C GLU A 96 -15.37 -6.99 6.26
N LEU A 97 -14.83 -7.24 5.09
CA LEU A 97 -15.47 -7.05 3.80
C LEU A 97 -15.54 -8.39 3.07
N PHE A 98 -16.74 -8.77 2.65
CA PHE A 98 -17.01 -9.95 1.83
C PHE A 98 -17.59 -9.55 0.50
N PHE A 99 -17.16 -10.20 -0.55
CA PHE A 99 -17.69 -10.05 -1.90
C PHE A 99 -17.80 -11.40 -2.58
N ASP A 100 -18.99 -11.72 -3.04
CA ASP A 100 -19.32 -12.99 -3.67
C ASP A 100 -19.56 -12.90 -5.18
N GLY A 101 -19.18 -11.76 -5.79
CA GLY A 101 -19.38 -11.47 -7.21
C GLY A 101 -20.71 -10.78 -7.53
N LYS A 102 -21.56 -10.55 -6.52
CA LYS A 102 -22.86 -9.89 -6.66
C LYS A 102 -23.13 -8.89 -5.56
N THR A 103 -22.82 -9.26 -4.32
CA THR A 103 -23.14 -8.49 -3.12
C THR A 103 -21.85 -8.20 -2.36
N VAL A 104 -21.68 -6.95 -1.96
CA VAL A 104 -20.71 -6.53 -0.97
C VAL A 104 -21.37 -6.57 0.41
N SER A 105 -20.72 -7.19 1.37
CA SER A 105 -21.11 -7.17 2.77
C SER A 105 -19.96 -6.61 3.59
N ILE A 106 -20.21 -5.60 4.40
CA ILE A 106 -19.23 -5.00 5.31
C ILE A 106 -19.74 -5.19 6.72
N LEU A 107 -18.91 -5.75 7.58
CA LEU A 107 -19.20 -5.99 8.99
C LEU A 107 -18.30 -5.11 9.86
N ASP A 108 -18.89 -4.26 10.66
CA ASP A 108 -18.25 -3.61 11.81
C ASP A 108 -18.34 -4.53 13.03
N LYS A 109 -17.23 -5.17 13.36
CA LYS A 109 -17.18 -6.13 14.48
C LYS A 109 -17.20 -5.42 15.84
N HIS A 110 -16.75 -4.18 15.91
CA HIS A 110 -16.78 -3.41 17.16
C HIS A 110 -18.22 -3.11 17.60
N ASN A 111 -19.08 -2.72 16.66
CA ASN A 111 -20.46 -2.33 16.95
C ASN A 111 -21.46 -3.44 16.62
N ASN A 112 -20.99 -4.60 16.16
CA ASN A 112 -21.82 -5.72 15.71
C ASN A 112 -22.90 -5.27 14.69
N GLY A 113 -22.49 -4.36 13.78
CA GLY A 113 -23.32 -3.82 12.73
C GLY A 113 -22.83 -4.27 11.34
N TYR A 114 -23.73 -4.43 10.38
CA TYR A 114 -23.34 -4.74 9.00
C TYR A 114 -24.18 -4.01 7.97
N ALA A 115 -23.59 -3.74 6.82
CA ALA A 115 -24.33 -3.27 5.65
C ALA A 115 -24.07 -4.16 4.44
N GLN A 116 -25.04 -4.16 3.53
CA GLN A 116 -24.95 -4.89 2.27
C GLN A 116 -25.50 -4.05 1.13
N PHE A 117 -24.84 -4.13 0.00
CA PHE A 117 -25.31 -3.51 -1.25
C PHE A 117 -24.92 -4.35 -2.47
N ASP A 118 -25.71 -4.21 -3.53
CA ASP A 118 -25.44 -4.91 -4.78
C ASP A 118 -24.32 -4.25 -5.55
N ALA A 119 -23.33 -5.05 -5.95
CA ALA A 119 -22.20 -4.65 -6.78
C ALA A 119 -21.79 -5.82 -7.69
N PRO A 120 -22.65 -6.21 -8.65
CA PRO A 120 -22.34 -7.36 -9.50
C PRO A 120 -21.13 -7.07 -10.38
N GLY A 121 -20.17 -8.00 -10.42
CA GLY A 121 -18.99 -7.86 -11.25
C GLY A 121 -17.74 -8.58 -10.75
N SER A 122 -16.60 -8.14 -11.26
CA SER A 122 -15.26 -8.65 -10.86
C SER A 122 -14.69 -7.92 -9.65
N VAL A 123 -13.55 -8.41 -9.14
CA VAL A 123 -12.79 -7.70 -8.09
C VAL A 123 -12.34 -6.31 -8.57
N ASP A 124 -12.01 -6.15 -9.84
CA ASP A 124 -11.66 -4.84 -10.38
C ASP A 124 -12.83 -3.85 -10.29
N GLN A 125 -14.04 -4.32 -10.65
CA GLN A 125 -15.26 -3.53 -10.51
C GLN A 125 -15.66 -3.27 -9.06
N LEU A 126 -15.39 -4.22 -8.14
CA LEU A 126 -15.55 -4.01 -6.71
C LEU A 126 -14.68 -2.85 -6.21
N VAL A 127 -13.39 -2.85 -6.53
CA VAL A 127 -12.47 -1.76 -6.11
C VAL A 127 -12.94 -0.41 -6.62
N GLU A 128 -13.40 -0.34 -7.87
CA GLU A 128 -13.93 0.89 -8.46
C GLU A 128 -15.24 1.34 -7.78
N ALA A 129 -16.18 0.42 -7.53
CA ALA A 129 -17.44 0.71 -6.86
C ALA A 129 -17.23 1.23 -5.43
N LEU A 130 -16.31 0.63 -4.66
CA LEU A 130 -15.97 1.08 -3.31
C LEU A 130 -15.37 2.49 -3.33
N ARG A 131 -14.45 2.76 -4.27
CA ARG A 131 -13.75 4.03 -4.40
C ARG A 131 -14.67 5.15 -4.88
N ALA A 132 -15.33 4.96 -6.03
CA ALA A 132 -16.13 6.00 -6.66
C ALA A 132 -17.55 6.11 -6.08
N GLY A 133 -18.16 4.98 -5.70
CA GLY A 133 -19.55 4.93 -5.24
C GLY A 133 -19.70 5.17 -3.73
N HIS A 134 -18.71 4.77 -2.94
CA HIS A 134 -18.83 4.78 -1.47
C HIS A 134 -17.72 5.52 -0.75
N GLY A 135 -16.74 6.10 -1.47
CA GLY A 135 -15.63 6.85 -0.87
C GLY A 135 -14.72 6.01 0.03
N ILE A 136 -14.78 4.69 -0.09
CA ILE A 136 -13.97 3.76 0.70
C ILE A 136 -12.60 3.65 0.05
N SER A 137 -11.58 4.18 0.72
CA SER A 137 -10.20 4.06 0.28
C SER A 137 -9.61 2.71 0.68
N MET A 138 -9.00 2.02 -0.28
CA MET A 138 -8.26 0.78 -0.04
C MET A 138 -6.84 0.94 -0.62
N PRO A 139 -5.94 1.65 0.07
CA PRO A 139 -4.58 1.86 -0.42
C PRO A 139 -3.85 0.53 -0.61
N GLY A 140 -3.24 0.34 -1.79
CA GLY A 140 -2.61 -0.92 -2.17
C GLY A 140 -3.54 -1.93 -2.87
N ALA A 141 -4.86 -1.73 -2.93
CA ALA A 141 -5.75 -2.56 -3.73
C ALA A 141 -5.44 -2.49 -5.22
N ASP A 142 -4.84 -1.40 -5.68
CA ASP A 142 -4.40 -1.23 -7.07
C ASP A 142 -3.43 -2.32 -7.55
N PHE A 143 -2.66 -2.94 -6.63
CA PHE A 143 -1.80 -4.08 -6.96
C PHE A 143 -2.60 -5.32 -7.39
N LEU A 144 -3.84 -5.45 -6.93
CA LEU A 144 -4.69 -6.62 -7.17
C LEU A 144 -5.48 -6.52 -8.49
N LEU A 145 -5.50 -5.36 -9.13
CA LEU A 145 -6.24 -5.14 -10.37
C LEU A 145 -5.59 -5.90 -11.54
N THR A 146 -6.41 -6.30 -12.51
CA THR A 146 -5.92 -6.97 -13.73
C THR A 146 -5.10 -6.04 -14.61
N ASN A 147 -5.36 -4.72 -14.55
CA ASN A 147 -4.64 -3.66 -15.24
C ASN A 147 -3.75 -2.84 -14.29
N SER A 148 -3.26 -3.46 -13.21
CA SER A 148 -2.54 -2.77 -12.12
C SER A 148 -1.37 -1.91 -12.61
N TYR A 149 -0.63 -2.34 -13.65
CA TYR A 149 0.47 -1.55 -14.21
C TYR A 149 -0.02 -0.19 -14.74
N ASP A 150 -1.10 -0.17 -15.52
CA ASP A 150 -1.60 1.06 -16.12
C ASP A 150 -2.17 2.00 -15.06
N VAL A 151 -2.87 1.45 -14.05
CA VAL A 151 -3.40 2.21 -12.92
C VAL A 151 -2.28 2.82 -12.08
N LEU A 152 -1.26 2.03 -11.72
CA LEU A 152 -0.12 2.49 -10.93
C LEU A 152 0.77 3.49 -11.68
N MET A 153 0.84 3.40 -13.02
CA MET A 153 1.60 4.32 -13.86
C MET A 153 0.81 5.57 -14.25
N PHE A 154 -0.47 5.65 -13.90
CA PHE A 154 -1.28 6.83 -14.22
C PHE A 154 -0.69 8.09 -13.58
N GLU A 155 -0.49 9.12 -14.41
CA GLU A 155 0.13 10.41 -14.01
C GLU A 155 1.53 10.33 -13.39
N VAL A 156 2.24 9.21 -13.54
CA VAL A 156 3.63 9.12 -13.07
C VAL A 156 4.54 9.98 -13.94
N MET A 157 5.08 11.05 -13.36
CA MET A 157 6.01 11.98 -14.00
C MET A 157 7.45 11.46 -13.99
N GLU A 158 7.85 10.78 -12.91
CA GLU A 158 9.20 10.28 -12.72
C GLU A 158 9.19 8.89 -12.09
N ALA A 159 10.04 8.00 -12.60
CA ALA A 159 10.24 6.65 -12.07
C ALA A 159 11.75 6.40 -11.89
N LYS A 160 12.14 5.76 -10.78
CA LYS A 160 13.54 5.46 -10.45
C LYS A 160 13.67 4.07 -9.86
N HIS A 161 14.64 3.30 -10.35
CA HIS A 161 15.16 2.14 -9.65
C HIS A 161 16.27 2.61 -8.71
N ILE A 162 15.98 2.64 -7.40
CA ILE A 162 16.89 3.15 -6.37
C ILE A 162 18.03 2.16 -6.10
N GLY A 163 17.74 0.85 -6.20
CA GLY A 163 18.70 -0.21 -5.93
C GLY A 163 18.07 -1.38 -5.18
N LEU A 164 18.83 -2.01 -4.30
CA LEU A 164 18.37 -3.12 -3.48
C LEU A 164 17.98 -2.64 -2.08
N GLY A 165 17.04 -3.35 -1.47
CA GLY A 165 16.62 -3.18 -0.09
C GLY A 165 16.23 -4.53 0.52
N VAL A 166 16.01 -4.57 1.82
CA VAL A 166 15.58 -5.79 2.54
C VAL A 166 14.32 -5.48 3.33
N ILE A 167 13.27 -6.29 3.13
CA ILE A 167 12.01 -6.22 3.88
C ILE A 167 11.78 -7.56 4.56
N ASP A 168 11.74 -7.60 5.88
CA ASP A 168 11.58 -8.84 6.68
C ASP A 168 12.58 -9.95 6.34
N GLY A 169 13.83 -9.57 6.02
CA GLY A 169 14.87 -10.52 5.61
C GLY A 169 14.77 -10.96 4.13
N VAL A 170 13.84 -10.42 3.36
CA VAL A 170 13.67 -10.72 1.93
C VAL A 170 14.32 -9.63 1.09
N ASP A 171 15.19 -10.04 0.16
CA ASP A 171 15.83 -9.12 -0.80
C ASP A 171 14.80 -8.56 -1.78
N CYS A 172 14.80 -7.24 -1.93
CA CYS A 172 13.84 -6.52 -2.76
C CYS A 172 14.55 -5.52 -3.67
N LYS A 173 13.96 -5.28 -4.84
CA LYS A 173 14.26 -4.13 -5.69
C LYS A 173 13.45 -2.93 -5.16
N HIS A 174 14.11 -1.82 -4.89
CA HIS A 174 13.50 -0.60 -4.37
C HIS A 174 13.23 0.37 -5.52
N LEU A 175 11.97 0.72 -5.70
CA LEU A 175 11.47 1.62 -6.73
C LEU A 175 10.92 2.90 -6.08
N ALA A 176 11.06 4.03 -6.77
CA ALA A 176 10.46 5.30 -6.38
C ALA A 176 9.78 5.95 -7.58
N PHE A 177 8.60 6.50 -7.35
CA PHE A 177 7.77 7.13 -8.35
C PHE A 177 7.26 8.48 -7.85
N ARG A 178 7.06 9.40 -8.78
CA ARG A 178 6.56 10.74 -8.49
C ARG A 178 5.35 11.06 -9.35
N ASN A 179 4.28 11.46 -8.70
CA ASN A 179 3.11 12.10 -9.28
C ASN A 179 3.08 13.58 -8.87
N HIS A 180 2.05 14.33 -9.27
CA HIS A 180 1.90 15.74 -8.91
C HIS A 180 1.78 15.91 -7.38
N ASP A 181 0.82 15.24 -6.77
CA ASP A 181 0.44 15.42 -5.37
C ASP A 181 1.02 14.35 -4.43
N THR A 182 1.57 13.26 -4.99
CA THR A 182 2.14 12.16 -4.21
C THR A 182 3.51 11.75 -4.74
N ASP A 183 4.37 11.31 -3.82
CA ASP A 183 5.52 10.44 -4.11
C ASP A 183 5.21 9.06 -3.53
N TRP A 184 5.56 8.00 -4.23
CA TRP A 184 5.37 6.66 -3.69
C TRP A 184 6.57 5.75 -3.97
N GLN A 185 6.77 4.80 -3.09
CA GLN A 185 7.89 3.88 -3.13
C GLN A 185 7.39 2.45 -2.99
N LEU A 186 8.02 1.53 -3.71
CA LEU A 186 7.65 0.14 -3.74
C LEU A 186 8.89 -0.74 -3.61
N TRP A 187 8.80 -1.76 -2.77
CA TRP A 187 9.78 -2.83 -2.65
C TRP A 187 9.19 -4.10 -3.24
N VAL A 188 9.81 -4.58 -4.31
CA VAL A 188 9.41 -5.79 -5.04
C VAL A 188 10.43 -6.87 -4.79
N GLU A 189 9.99 -8.04 -4.31
CA GLU A 189 10.84 -9.19 -4.06
C GLU A 189 11.66 -9.57 -5.31
N THR A 190 12.92 -9.93 -5.11
CA THR A 190 13.79 -10.40 -6.18
C THR A 190 13.48 -11.86 -6.52
N GLY A 191 13.78 -12.27 -7.76
CA GLY A 191 13.57 -13.65 -8.24
C GLY A 191 12.36 -13.80 -9.16
N ASP A 192 11.89 -15.04 -9.31
CA ASP A 192 10.86 -15.40 -10.29
C ASP A 192 9.43 -15.05 -9.89
N LYS A 193 9.23 -14.75 -8.62
CA LYS A 193 7.93 -14.33 -8.06
C LYS A 193 8.06 -12.89 -7.52
N PRO A 194 7.91 -11.87 -8.38
CA PRO A 194 8.08 -10.48 -7.98
C PRO A 194 6.88 -10.00 -7.14
N ILE A 195 6.88 -10.35 -5.86
CA ILE A 195 5.82 -10.02 -4.90
C ILE A 195 6.04 -8.60 -4.38
N PRO A 196 4.98 -7.73 -4.30
CA PRO A 196 5.07 -6.46 -3.60
C PRO A 196 5.22 -6.71 -2.09
N ARG A 197 6.31 -6.23 -1.48
CA ARG A 197 6.59 -6.44 -0.05
C ARG A 197 6.27 -5.23 0.80
N LYS A 198 6.47 -4.03 0.26
CA LYS A 198 6.18 -2.78 0.98
C LYS A 198 5.81 -1.69 -0.01
N LEU A 199 4.79 -0.91 0.33
CA LEU A 199 4.39 0.33 -0.32
C LEU A 199 4.47 1.47 0.69
N VAL A 200 4.97 2.63 0.26
CA VAL A 200 4.88 3.89 1.01
C VAL A 200 4.34 4.94 0.06
N ILE A 201 3.27 5.62 0.46
CA ILE A 201 2.70 6.77 -0.25
C ILE A 201 2.93 8.00 0.62
N THR A 202 3.45 9.07 0.04
CA THR A 202 3.69 10.36 0.70
C THR A 202 2.81 11.42 0.06
N SER A 203 1.90 12.03 0.82
CA SER A 203 1.03 13.12 0.37
C SER A 203 1.80 14.45 0.44
N LYS A 204 2.16 15.01 -0.73
CA LYS A 204 3.00 16.23 -0.81
C LYS A 204 2.20 17.53 -0.66
N ASP A 205 0.92 17.48 -0.94
CA ASP A 205 -0.04 18.58 -0.82
C ASP A 205 -0.48 18.85 0.64
N ILE A 206 -0.19 17.92 1.55
CA ILE A 206 -0.48 18.06 2.98
C ILE A 206 0.78 18.51 3.72
N ASN A 207 0.65 19.51 4.60
CA ASN A 207 1.73 19.96 5.45
C ASN A 207 2.38 18.82 6.22
N SER A 208 3.73 18.84 6.33
CA SER A 208 4.54 17.78 6.94
C SER A 208 4.52 16.44 6.20
N ALA A 209 3.93 16.39 4.98
CA ALA A 209 3.95 15.27 4.06
C ALA A 209 3.69 13.91 4.75
N PRO A 210 2.47 13.68 5.29
CA PRO A 210 2.16 12.44 5.97
C PRO A 210 2.24 11.25 5.02
N GLN A 211 2.54 10.08 5.60
CA GLN A 211 2.73 8.85 4.85
C GLN A 211 1.67 7.82 5.19
N TYR A 212 1.31 7.04 4.18
CA TYR A 212 0.63 5.75 4.33
C TYR A 212 1.60 4.64 3.96
N THR A 213 1.72 3.64 4.81
CA THR A 213 2.59 2.48 4.58
C THR A 213 1.79 1.19 4.63
N VAL A 214 2.01 0.29 3.67
CA VAL A 214 1.56 -1.11 3.73
C VAL A 214 2.77 -2.01 3.65
N ARG A 215 2.82 -3.03 4.51
CA ARG A 215 3.84 -4.06 4.54
C ARG A 215 3.20 -5.43 4.45
N ILE A 216 3.47 -6.17 3.39
CA ILE A 216 2.96 -7.52 3.18
C ILE A 216 3.81 -8.49 4.01
N LYS A 217 3.15 -9.20 4.94
CA LYS A 217 3.79 -10.12 5.88
C LYS A 217 3.85 -11.55 5.35
N SER A 218 2.79 -11.98 4.70
CA SER A 218 2.71 -13.27 4.05
C SER A 218 2.05 -13.13 2.68
N TRP A 219 2.42 -14.03 1.76
CA TRP A 219 1.83 -14.09 0.42
C TRP A 219 1.76 -15.54 -0.02
N LYS A 220 0.58 -16.00 -0.40
CA LYS A 220 0.34 -17.34 -0.91
C LYS A 220 -0.53 -17.28 -2.16
N THR A 221 -0.26 -18.17 -3.10
CA THR A 221 -1.00 -18.34 -4.35
C THR A 221 -1.34 -19.82 -4.56
N ASP A 222 -2.09 -20.12 -5.60
CA ASP A 222 -2.46 -21.49 -5.98
C ASP A 222 -3.24 -22.23 -4.88
N LEU A 223 -4.09 -21.49 -4.16
CA LEU A 223 -4.91 -22.02 -3.09
C LEU A 223 -6.25 -22.54 -3.61
N GLU A 224 -6.82 -23.49 -2.89
CA GLU A 224 -8.23 -23.87 -3.01
C GLU A 224 -9.00 -23.30 -1.79
N PRO A 225 -9.65 -22.12 -1.95
CA PRO A 225 -10.41 -21.53 -0.85
C PRO A 225 -11.55 -22.45 -0.41
N ALA A 226 -11.87 -22.44 0.90
CA ALA A 226 -13.05 -23.11 1.41
C ALA A 226 -14.32 -22.58 0.70
N SER A 227 -15.32 -23.41 0.54
CA SER A 227 -16.56 -23.09 -0.20
C SER A 227 -17.35 -21.92 0.37
N ASP A 228 -17.13 -21.57 1.63
CA ASP A 228 -17.74 -20.49 2.39
C ASP A 228 -16.80 -19.29 2.65
N ALA A 229 -15.56 -19.35 2.18
CA ALA A 229 -14.53 -18.33 2.44
C ALA A 229 -14.95 -16.89 2.03
N PHE A 230 -15.84 -16.77 1.07
CA PHE A 230 -16.33 -15.50 0.52
C PHE A 230 -17.81 -15.24 0.83
N LYS A 231 -18.41 -16.10 1.65
CA LYS A 231 -19.82 -16.00 1.99
C LYS A 231 -20.00 -15.26 3.31
N PHE A 232 -20.72 -14.15 3.25
CA PHE A 232 -21.12 -13.45 4.46
C PHE A 232 -22.28 -14.17 5.17
N THR A 233 -22.16 -14.32 6.46
CA THR A 233 -23.26 -14.74 7.34
C THR A 233 -23.28 -13.76 8.51
N PRO A 234 -24.38 -13.01 8.72
CA PRO A 234 -24.46 -12.08 9.83
C PRO A 234 -24.21 -12.79 11.17
N PRO A 235 -23.36 -12.24 12.04
CA PRO A 235 -23.19 -12.75 13.40
C PRO A 235 -24.51 -12.68 14.19
N ALA A 236 -24.61 -13.50 15.24
CA ALA A 236 -25.78 -13.46 16.12
C ALA A 236 -25.97 -12.07 16.74
N GLY A 237 -27.17 -11.52 16.61
CA GLY A 237 -27.52 -10.20 17.13
C GLY A 237 -26.93 -9.02 16.34
N ALA A 238 -26.33 -9.27 15.16
CA ALA A 238 -25.84 -8.19 14.33
C ALA A 238 -26.99 -7.35 13.75
N GLU A 239 -26.85 -6.03 13.81
CA GLU A 239 -27.81 -5.07 13.28
C GLU A 239 -27.50 -4.76 11.82
N LYS A 240 -28.53 -4.82 10.95
CA LYS A 240 -28.38 -4.36 9.56
C LYS A 240 -28.52 -2.85 9.51
N LEU A 241 -27.45 -2.21 9.07
CA LEU A 241 -27.33 -0.75 8.95
C LEU A 241 -27.57 -0.29 7.51
N ASP A 242 -27.88 0.98 7.33
CA ASP A 242 -27.77 1.65 6.03
C ASP A 242 -26.30 1.65 5.59
N HIS A 243 -26.04 1.46 4.29
CA HIS A 243 -24.67 1.43 3.79
C HIS A 243 -23.90 2.73 4.04
N ASN A 244 -24.59 3.87 4.11
CA ASN A 244 -23.98 5.15 4.44
C ASN A 244 -23.48 5.23 5.91
N ALA A 245 -24.01 4.41 6.80
CA ALA A 245 -23.53 4.35 8.19
C ALA A 245 -22.12 3.76 8.33
N LEU A 246 -21.65 3.04 7.31
CA LEU A 246 -20.34 2.39 7.31
C LEU A 246 -19.24 3.19 6.58
N ILE A 247 -19.56 4.35 6.02
CA ILE A 247 -18.58 5.24 5.38
C ILE A 247 -17.52 5.74 6.39
N HIS A 248 -17.83 5.70 7.70
CA HIS A 248 -16.95 6.14 8.77
C HIS A 248 -16.09 5.04 9.40
N LEU A 249 -16.02 3.84 8.79
CA LEU A 249 -15.13 2.75 9.23
C LEU A 249 -13.70 2.99 8.75
N ASP A 250 -13.19 4.16 9.10
CA ASP A 250 -11.87 4.62 8.71
C ASP A 250 -10.77 3.98 9.59
N GLU A 251 -9.54 4.07 9.14
CA GLU A 251 -8.35 3.67 9.92
C GLU A 251 -8.08 4.62 11.08
N LEU A 252 -8.83 5.71 11.17
CA LEU A 252 -8.61 6.84 12.05
C LEU A 252 -9.73 6.98 13.06
N PRO A 253 -9.47 7.56 14.26
CA PRO A 253 -10.51 7.98 15.17
C PRO A 253 -11.38 9.05 14.53
N GLN A 254 -12.69 9.06 14.87
CA GLN A 254 -13.61 10.09 14.40
C GLN A 254 -13.08 11.50 14.72
N GLY A 255 -13.04 12.36 13.72
CA GLY A 255 -12.53 13.74 13.84
C GLY A 255 -11.03 13.90 13.53
N ALA A 256 -10.26 12.81 13.37
CA ALA A 256 -8.85 12.93 12.98
C ALA A 256 -8.66 13.34 11.51
N SER A 257 -9.65 13.05 10.64
CA SER A 257 -9.64 13.39 9.21
C SER A 257 -10.00 14.85 8.91
N GLU A 258 -10.60 15.58 9.84
CA GLU A 258 -11.07 16.96 9.62
C GLU A 258 -9.96 18.03 9.71
N GLY A 259 -8.76 17.65 10.13
CA GLY A 259 -7.62 18.57 10.28
C GLY A 259 -6.82 18.85 9.00
N GLY A 260 -7.11 18.18 7.89
CA GLY A 260 -6.30 18.23 6.66
C GLY A 260 -6.80 19.11 5.51
N SER A 261 -7.96 19.77 5.67
CA SER A 261 -8.53 20.64 4.63
C SER A 261 -8.68 22.08 5.12
N GLN A 262 -7.59 22.82 5.15
CA GLN A 262 -7.56 24.30 5.10
C GLN A 262 -6.40 24.77 4.26
#